data_3a46a3a535e393e606de02ef8275b755
#
_entry.id   3a46a3a535e393e606de02ef8275b755
#
_cell.length_a   1.000
_cell.length_b   1.000
_cell.length_c   1.000
_cell.angle_alpha   90.00
_cell.angle_beta   90.00
_cell.angle_gamma   90.00
#
_symmetry.space_group_name_H-M   'P 1'
#
loop_
_entity.id
_entity.type
_entity.pdbx_description
1 polymer ?
#
loop_
_entity_poly.entity_id
_entity_poly.type
_entity_poly.pdbx_seq_one_letter_code
_entity_poly.pdbx_strand_id
1 'polypeptide(L)'
;IRLDIIECSINSYSADQIYKIYNKAFILNKLIDKNIGQDVIFSYKRASNILSNEISKNKIELENSTDPGLFKNDFEKKLYKRIQEIRKYFTSLGSREDCKKTLEVLADAKTDVSNFFDNVIVNDEDEVIKKNRLELMQLLCKTFNNYLNFSNIESA
;
A
#
# COMPACT_ATOMS: atom_id res chain seq x y z
N ILE A 1 -21.63 -5.00 8.14
CA ILE A 1 -20.34 -4.58 7.53
C ILE A 1 -19.94 -3.27 8.18
N ARG A 2 -18.68 -3.14 8.60
CA ARG A 2 -18.13 -1.92 9.21
C ARG A 2 -18.20 -0.75 8.20
N LEU A 3 -18.44 0.47 8.72
CA LEU A 3 -18.60 1.67 7.88
C LEU A 3 -17.33 2.01 7.10
N ASP A 4 -16.16 1.91 7.75
CA ASP A 4 -14.85 2.17 7.13
C ASP A 4 -14.57 1.21 5.95
N ILE A 5 -15.05 -0.04 6.01
CA ILE A 5 -14.95 -1.00 4.92
C ILE A 5 -15.85 -0.61 3.74
N ILE A 6 -17.05 -0.11 4.03
CA ILE A 6 -17.97 0.39 2.99
C ILE A 6 -17.34 1.60 2.29
N GLU A 7 -16.85 2.58 3.04
CA GLU A 7 -16.19 3.77 2.49
C GLU A 7 -14.96 3.43 1.65
N CYS A 8 -14.12 2.51 2.15
CA CYS A 8 -12.96 1.99 1.43
C CYS A 8 -13.36 1.37 0.09
N SER A 9 -14.47 0.64 0.06
CA SER A 9 -14.96 -0.06 -1.15
C SER A 9 -15.58 0.89 -2.15
N ILE A 10 -16.38 1.86 -1.71
CA ILE A 10 -17.06 2.84 -2.58
C ILE A 10 -16.06 3.73 -3.31
N ASN A 11 -15.02 4.19 -2.62
CA ASN A 11 -14.00 5.07 -3.20
C ASN A 11 -13.18 4.41 -4.34
N SER A 12 -13.38 3.11 -4.57
CA SER A 12 -12.65 2.35 -5.58
C SER A 12 -13.43 2.07 -6.85
N TYR A 13 -14.74 2.41 -6.90
CA TYR A 13 -15.64 2.10 -8.02
C TYR A 13 -16.59 3.24 -8.35
N SER A 14 -17.07 3.24 -9.61
CA SER A 14 -18.20 4.05 -10.04
C SER A 14 -19.54 3.44 -9.57
N ALA A 15 -20.59 4.26 -9.48
CA ALA A 15 -21.89 3.85 -8.92
C ALA A 15 -22.58 2.69 -9.64
N ASP A 16 -22.28 2.48 -10.90
CA ASP A 16 -22.83 1.42 -11.76
C ASP A 16 -22.22 0.03 -11.50
N GLN A 17 -21.24 -0.08 -10.60
CA GLN A 17 -20.58 -1.34 -10.25
C GLN A 17 -20.92 -1.83 -8.83
N ILE A 18 -22.15 -1.60 -8.38
CA ILE A 18 -22.64 -1.91 -7.02
C ILE A 18 -22.32 -3.35 -6.59
N TYR A 19 -22.45 -4.32 -7.49
CA TYR A 19 -22.12 -5.71 -7.16
C TYR A 19 -20.64 -5.90 -6.81
N LYS A 20 -19.74 -5.24 -7.54
CA LYS A 20 -18.30 -5.33 -7.27
C LYS A 20 -17.93 -4.66 -5.94
N ILE A 21 -18.55 -3.51 -5.66
CA ILE A 21 -18.38 -2.79 -4.38
C ILE A 21 -18.82 -3.68 -3.22
N TYR A 22 -20.04 -4.25 -3.33
CA TYR A 22 -20.56 -5.15 -2.31
C TYR A 22 -19.64 -6.37 -2.08
N ASN A 23 -19.20 -7.02 -3.15
CA ASN A 23 -18.36 -8.21 -3.06
C ASN A 23 -17.00 -7.89 -2.42
N LYS A 24 -16.36 -6.78 -2.79
CA LYS A 24 -15.13 -6.30 -2.13
C LYS A 24 -15.35 -6.04 -0.65
N ALA A 25 -16.41 -5.29 -0.29
CA ALA A 25 -16.72 -5.00 1.09
C ALA A 25 -16.97 -6.28 1.90
N PHE A 26 -17.71 -7.24 1.34
CA PHE A 26 -18.01 -8.51 1.99
C PHE A 26 -16.76 -9.37 2.23
N ILE A 27 -15.88 -9.51 1.23
CA ILE A 27 -14.65 -10.27 1.35
C ILE A 27 -13.68 -9.59 2.31
N LEU A 28 -13.51 -8.25 2.20
CA LEU A 28 -12.66 -7.48 3.09
C LEU A 28 -13.15 -7.61 4.54
N ASN A 29 -14.45 -7.47 4.79
CA ASN A 29 -15.03 -7.64 6.14
C ASN A 29 -14.77 -9.04 6.73
N LYS A 30 -14.73 -10.08 5.91
CA LYS A 30 -14.40 -11.44 6.36
C LYS A 30 -12.91 -11.66 6.67
N LEU A 31 -12.03 -10.90 6.04
CA LEU A 31 -10.59 -11.12 6.10
C LEU A 31 -9.86 -10.06 6.93
N ILE A 32 -10.51 -8.93 7.26
CA ILE A 32 -9.88 -7.79 7.92
C ILE A 32 -9.26 -8.16 9.28
N ASP A 33 -9.93 -9.01 10.04
CA ASP A 33 -9.50 -9.47 11.35
C ASP A 33 -8.66 -10.77 11.29
N LYS A 34 -8.39 -11.28 10.09
CA LYS A 34 -7.52 -12.44 9.85
C LYS A 34 -6.11 -11.98 9.49
N ASN A 35 -5.16 -12.92 9.55
CA ASN A 35 -3.75 -12.63 9.25
C ASN A 35 -3.57 -11.89 7.92
N ILE A 36 -4.28 -12.28 6.85
CA ILE A 36 -4.20 -11.64 5.54
C ILE A 36 -4.59 -10.15 5.62
N GLY A 37 -5.73 -9.83 6.23
CA GLY A 37 -6.17 -8.46 6.38
C GLY A 37 -5.24 -7.64 7.27
N GLN A 38 -4.79 -8.22 8.39
CA GLN A 38 -3.85 -7.58 9.31
C GLN A 38 -2.50 -7.29 8.62
N ASP A 39 -2.01 -8.19 7.77
CA ASP A 39 -0.76 -8.01 7.03
C ASP A 39 -0.85 -6.88 5.99
N VAL A 40 -1.99 -6.77 5.30
CA VAL A 40 -2.27 -5.66 4.37
C VAL A 40 -2.32 -4.33 5.12
N ILE A 41 -3.11 -4.26 6.20
CA ILE A 41 -3.25 -3.04 7.01
C ILE A 41 -1.90 -2.61 7.61
N PHE A 42 -1.15 -3.56 8.18
CA PHE A 42 0.18 -3.31 8.74
C PHE A 42 1.10 -2.65 7.70
N SER A 43 1.18 -3.23 6.51
CA SER A 43 2.04 -2.73 5.44
C SER A 43 1.68 -1.31 5.02
N TYR A 44 0.39 -1.07 4.81
CA TYR A 44 -0.12 0.25 4.43
C TYR A 44 0.09 1.29 5.54
N LYS A 45 -0.36 0.99 6.77
CA LYS A 45 -0.33 1.95 7.89
C LYS A 45 1.10 2.32 8.28
N ARG A 46 2.03 1.36 8.29
CA ARG A 46 3.45 1.65 8.61
C ARG A 46 4.04 2.66 7.64
N ALA A 47 3.85 2.47 6.34
CA ALA A 47 4.33 3.41 5.31
C ALA A 47 3.59 4.76 5.37
N SER A 48 2.28 4.74 5.46
CA SER A 48 1.43 5.94 5.50
C SER A 48 1.73 6.82 6.71
N ASN A 49 1.94 6.24 7.89
CA ASN A 49 2.24 6.99 9.11
C ASN A 49 3.60 7.71 9.03
N ILE A 50 4.62 7.03 8.51
CA ILE A 50 5.95 7.65 8.34
C ILE A 50 5.88 8.76 7.30
N LEU A 51 5.22 8.53 6.17
CA LEU A 51 4.98 9.54 5.13
C LEU A 51 4.31 10.79 5.70
N SER A 52 3.19 10.61 6.40
CA SER A 52 2.43 11.73 6.97
C SER A 52 3.27 12.53 7.97
N ASN A 53 4.05 11.85 8.80
CA ASN A 53 4.93 12.49 9.78
C ASN A 53 6.04 13.29 9.11
N GLU A 54 6.72 12.73 8.10
CA GLU A 54 7.83 13.40 7.43
C GLU A 54 7.36 14.58 6.56
N ILE A 55 6.25 14.41 5.84
CA ILE A 55 5.65 15.50 5.05
C ILE A 55 5.22 16.66 5.96
N SER A 56 4.56 16.35 7.09
CA SER A 56 4.09 17.37 8.02
C SER A 56 5.23 18.13 8.70
N LYS A 57 6.30 17.44 9.09
CA LYS A 57 7.45 18.05 9.79
C LYS A 57 8.36 18.86 8.87
N ASN A 58 8.64 18.33 7.69
CA ASN A 58 9.71 18.82 6.82
C ASN A 58 9.19 19.54 5.56
N LYS A 59 7.86 19.62 5.36
CA LYS A 59 7.22 20.20 4.17
C LYS A 59 7.82 19.69 2.85
N ILE A 60 8.13 18.38 2.82
CA ILE A 60 8.73 17.73 1.66
C ILE A 60 7.66 17.54 0.59
N GLU A 61 7.92 18.07 -0.61
CA GLU A 61 7.11 17.80 -1.78
C GLU A 61 7.62 16.53 -2.49
N LEU A 62 6.72 15.56 -2.66
CA LEU A 62 7.00 14.30 -3.35
C LEU A 62 6.46 14.35 -4.78
N GLU A 63 7.29 13.94 -5.73
CA GLU A 63 7.02 14.04 -7.17
C GLU A 63 6.51 12.75 -7.80
N ASN A 64 6.33 11.68 -7.01
CA ASN A 64 5.98 10.33 -7.48
C ASN A 64 7.03 9.73 -8.42
N SER A 65 8.28 10.00 -8.15
CA SER A 65 9.42 9.66 -9.00
C SER A 65 10.48 8.86 -8.24
N THR A 66 10.15 7.62 -7.84
CA THR A 66 11.13 6.71 -7.23
C THR A 66 12.21 6.34 -8.24
N ASP A 67 13.47 6.65 -7.94
CA ASP A 67 14.62 6.30 -8.77
C ASP A 67 15.34 5.06 -8.22
N PRO A 68 15.27 3.90 -8.90
CA PRO A 68 15.98 2.69 -8.49
C PRO A 68 17.50 2.84 -8.48
N GLY A 69 18.06 3.81 -9.24
CA GLY A 69 19.49 4.09 -9.28
C GLY A 69 20.04 4.66 -7.97
N LEU A 70 19.16 5.22 -7.13
CA LEU A 70 19.51 5.78 -5.82
C LEU A 70 19.40 4.78 -4.67
N PHE A 71 19.00 3.54 -4.92
CA PHE A 71 18.92 2.52 -3.86
C PHE A 71 20.29 2.13 -3.33
N LYS A 72 20.47 2.24 -2.01
CA LYS A 72 21.75 1.96 -1.32
C LYS A 72 21.88 0.53 -0.85
N ASN A 73 20.76 -0.19 -0.71
CA ASN A 73 20.76 -1.55 -0.18
C ASN A 73 19.71 -2.45 -0.86
N ASP A 74 19.78 -3.75 -0.58
CA ASP A 74 18.93 -4.74 -1.20
C ASP A 74 17.47 -4.71 -0.68
N PHE A 75 17.21 -4.14 0.51
CA PHE A 75 15.87 -4.04 1.05
C PHE A 75 15.03 -3.02 0.27
N GLU A 76 15.62 -1.90 -0.16
CA GLU A 76 14.98 -0.93 -1.05
C GLU A 76 14.64 -1.59 -2.40
N LYS A 77 15.58 -2.33 -2.99
CA LYS A 77 15.37 -3.04 -4.26
C LYS A 77 14.27 -4.10 -4.17
N LYS A 78 14.25 -4.90 -3.08
CA LYS A 78 13.24 -5.94 -2.85
C LYS A 78 11.85 -5.34 -2.69
N LEU A 79 11.72 -4.29 -1.88
CA LEU A 79 10.44 -3.60 -1.71
C LEU A 79 9.94 -3.01 -3.05
N TYR A 80 10.81 -2.33 -3.79
CA TYR A 80 10.47 -1.79 -5.11
C TYR A 80 10.02 -2.89 -6.07
N LYS A 81 10.76 -4.01 -6.13
CA LYS A 81 10.40 -5.17 -6.96
C LYS A 81 9.02 -5.71 -6.57
N ARG A 82 8.73 -5.87 -5.28
CA ARG A 82 7.43 -6.31 -4.79
C ARG A 82 6.31 -5.38 -5.24
N ILE A 83 6.51 -4.08 -5.13
CA ILE A 83 5.54 -3.08 -5.59
C ILE A 83 5.28 -3.23 -7.11
N GLN A 84 6.34 -3.43 -7.92
CA GLN A 84 6.18 -3.64 -9.36
C GLN A 84 5.42 -4.94 -9.68
N GLU A 85 5.65 -6.01 -8.93
CA GLU A 85 4.91 -7.28 -9.07
C GLU A 85 3.42 -7.08 -8.78
N ILE A 86 3.06 -6.36 -7.71
CA ILE A 86 1.67 -6.03 -7.38
C ILE A 86 1.03 -5.18 -8.49
N ARG A 87 1.73 -4.16 -8.99
CA ARG A 87 1.23 -3.32 -10.09
C ARG A 87 1.01 -4.12 -11.36
N LYS A 88 1.94 -5.02 -11.69
CA LYS A 88 1.80 -5.93 -12.84
C LYS A 88 0.60 -6.86 -12.66
N TYR A 89 0.39 -7.38 -11.45
CA TYR A 89 -0.79 -8.17 -11.13
C TYR A 89 -2.07 -7.37 -11.38
N PHE A 90 -2.17 -6.12 -10.93
CA PHE A 90 -3.33 -5.27 -11.18
C PHE A 90 -3.59 -5.02 -12.67
N THR A 91 -2.56 -4.83 -13.47
CA THR A 91 -2.73 -4.68 -14.93
C THR A 91 -3.21 -5.97 -15.61
N SER A 92 -2.97 -7.13 -14.99
CA SER A 92 -3.44 -8.43 -15.49
C SER A 92 -4.86 -8.77 -15.04
N LEU A 93 -5.42 -8.04 -14.05
CA LEU A 93 -6.79 -8.21 -13.61
C LEU A 93 -7.75 -7.73 -14.70
N GLY A 94 -8.46 -8.69 -15.29
CA GLY A 94 -9.57 -8.39 -16.19
C GLY A 94 -10.88 -8.16 -15.43
N SER A 95 -12.00 -8.41 -16.11
CA SER A 95 -13.35 -8.33 -15.52
C SER A 95 -13.62 -9.36 -14.41
N ARG A 96 -12.79 -10.39 -14.28
CA ARG A 96 -12.89 -11.46 -13.28
C ARG A 96 -11.90 -11.23 -12.14
N GLU A 97 -12.15 -10.21 -11.34
CA GLU A 97 -11.36 -9.92 -10.17
C GLU A 97 -11.68 -10.91 -9.03
N ASP A 98 -10.65 -11.61 -8.53
CA ASP A 98 -10.72 -12.40 -7.29
C ASP A 98 -10.22 -11.53 -6.12
N CYS A 99 -11.19 -11.01 -5.36
CA CYS A 99 -10.91 -10.13 -4.22
C CYS A 99 -10.05 -10.79 -3.14
N LYS A 100 -10.26 -12.09 -2.86
CA LYS A 100 -9.46 -12.80 -1.87
C LYS A 100 -8.02 -12.92 -2.33
N LYS A 101 -7.79 -13.37 -3.56
CA LYS A 101 -6.46 -13.49 -4.14
C LYS A 101 -5.75 -12.13 -4.22
N THR A 102 -6.47 -11.06 -4.53
CA THR A 102 -5.89 -9.71 -4.55
C THR A 102 -5.41 -9.29 -3.17
N LEU A 103 -6.18 -9.58 -2.11
CA LEU A 103 -5.75 -9.31 -0.74
C LEU A 103 -4.55 -10.17 -0.33
N GLU A 104 -4.47 -11.42 -0.77
CA GLU A 104 -3.31 -12.30 -0.57
C GLU A 104 -2.05 -11.69 -1.21
N VAL A 105 -2.15 -11.24 -2.46
CA VAL A 105 -1.05 -10.58 -3.19
C VAL A 105 -0.58 -9.30 -2.47
N LEU A 106 -1.50 -8.51 -1.92
CA LEU A 106 -1.15 -7.34 -1.12
C LEU A 106 -0.50 -7.72 0.22
N ALA A 107 -1.00 -8.79 0.87
CA ALA A 107 -0.46 -9.28 2.14
C ALA A 107 0.98 -9.78 2.01
N ASP A 108 1.36 -10.35 0.87
CA ASP A 108 2.72 -10.82 0.58
C ASP A 108 3.77 -9.69 0.67
N ALA A 109 3.36 -8.43 0.57
CA ALA A 109 4.26 -7.29 0.75
C ALA A 109 4.75 -7.11 2.19
N LYS A 110 4.08 -7.69 3.19
CA LYS A 110 4.40 -7.50 4.61
C LYS A 110 5.86 -7.78 4.95
N THR A 111 6.40 -8.89 4.44
CA THR A 111 7.79 -9.29 4.72
C THR A 111 8.78 -8.27 4.15
N ASP A 112 8.57 -7.80 2.91
CA ASP A 112 9.44 -6.83 2.28
C ASP A 112 9.32 -5.45 2.95
N VAL A 113 8.11 -5.06 3.37
CA VAL A 113 7.86 -3.83 4.15
C VAL A 113 8.53 -3.90 5.52
N SER A 114 8.39 -5.00 6.26
CA SER A 114 9.04 -5.18 7.56
C SER A 114 10.56 -5.11 7.42
N ASN A 115 11.12 -5.87 6.50
CA ASN A 115 12.57 -5.88 6.25
C ASN A 115 13.10 -4.51 5.86
N PHE A 116 12.37 -3.76 5.04
CA PHE A 116 12.74 -2.39 4.71
C PHE A 116 12.82 -1.51 5.96
N PHE A 117 11.78 -1.47 6.77
CA PHE A 117 11.76 -0.60 7.96
C PHE A 117 12.69 -1.04 9.08
N ASP A 118 13.04 -2.32 9.15
CA ASP A 118 13.96 -2.84 10.17
C ASP A 118 15.43 -2.63 9.80
N ASN A 119 15.76 -2.42 8.51
CA ASN A 119 17.14 -2.33 8.01
C ASN A 119 17.45 -1.02 7.28
N VAL A 120 16.46 -0.16 7.02
CA VAL A 120 16.64 1.09 6.28
C VAL A 120 16.23 2.29 7.13
N ILE A 121 17.19 3.20 7.35
CA ILE A 121 16.89 4.48 8.00
C ILE A 121 16.26 5.40 6.97
N VAL A 122 14.96 5.63 7.07
CA VAL A 122 14.23 6.48 6.11
C VAL A 122 14.72 7.92 6.17
N ASN A 123 14.95 8.44 7.38
CA ASN A 123 15.45 9.78 7.61
C ASN A 123 16.98 9.81 7.48
N ASP A 124 17.47 9.61 6.25
CA ASP A 124 18.89 9.66 5.91
C ASP A 124 19.42 11.11 6.01
N GLU A 125 20.72 11.25 6.27
CA GLU A 125 21.41 12.57 6.26
C GLU A 125 21.46 13.16 4.84
N ASP A 126 21.52 12.30 3.82
CA ASP A 126 21.46 12.69 2.42
C ASP A 126 19.98 12.92 2.02
N GLU A 127 19.62 14.19 1.81
CA GLU A 127 18.26 14.60 1.45
C GLU A 127 17.76 13.98 0.14
N VAL A 128 18.65 13.66 -0.80
CA VAL A 128 18.27 13.01 -2.06
C VAL A 128 17.85 11.55 -1.79
N ILE A 129 18.64 10.85 -0.97
CA ILE A 129 18.34 9.48 -0.57
C ILE A 129 17.08 9.44 0.29
N LYS A 130 16.94 10.33 1.25
CA LYS A 130 15.77 10.49 2.09
C LYS A 130 14.50 10.69 1.23
N LYS A 131 14.53 11.66 0.30
CA LYS A 131 13.40 11.92 -0.62
C LYS A 131 13.06 10.67 -1.41
N ASN A 132 14.03 9.98 -1.98
CA ASN A 132 13.81 8.76 -2.77
C ASN A 132 13.16 7.62 -1.94
N ARG A 133 13.54 7.47 -0.66
CA ARG A 133 12.91 6.51 0.26
C ARG A 133 11.47 6.88 0.58
N LEU A 134 11.17 8.16 0.75
CA LEU A 134 9.80 8.65 0.92
C LEU A 134 8.96 8.45 -0.34
N GLU A 135 9.53 8.67 -1.53
CA GLU A 135 8.90 8.38 -2.82
C GLU A 135 8.57 6.87 -2.97
N LEU A 136 9.46 5.99 -2.51
CA LEU A 136 9.23 4.54 -2.51
C LEU A 136 8.03 4.17 -1.61
N MET A 137 7.94 4.76 -0.41
CA MET A 137 6.78 4.54 0.47
C MET A 137 5.49 5.11 -0.10
N GLN A 138 5.55 6.27 -0.74
CA GLN A 138 4.40 6.86 -1.42
C GLN A 138 3.93 5.95 -2.57
N LEU A 139 4.86 5.36 -3.32
CA LEU A 139 4.55 4.40 -4.38
C LEU A 139 3.85 3.15 -3.82
N LEU A 140 4.28 2.64 -2.67
CA LEU A 140 3.61 1.54 -1.97
C LEU A 140 2.17 1.91 -1.60
N CYS A 141 1.97 3.04 -0.92
CA CYS A 141 0.64 3.49 -0.49
C CYS A 141 -0.30 3.71 -1.68
N LYS A 142 0.18 4.33 -2.76
CA LYS A 142 -0.60 4.53 -3.98
C LYS A 142 -0.96 3.22 -4.65
N THR A 143 -0.03 2.26 -4.69
CA THR A 143 -0.28 0.94 -5.26
C THR A 143 -1.39 0.22 -4.50
N PHE A 144 -1.40 0.28 -3.17
CA PHE A 144 -2.47 -0.29 -2.35
C PHE A 144 -3.80 0.44 -2.59
N ASN A 145 -3.78 1.77 -2.61
CA ASN A 145 -4.96 2.60 -2.82
C ASN A 145 -5.56 2.47 -4.23
N ASN A 146 -4.82 1.96 -5.21
CA ASN A 146 -5.38 1.60 -6.52
C ASN A 146 -6.40 0.45 -6.42
N TYR A 147 -6.32 -0.37 -5.37
CA TYR A 147 -7.26 -1.46 -5.14
C TYR A 147 -8.43 -1.03 -4.25
N LEU A 148 -8.13 -0.48 -3.08
CA LEU A 148 -9.07 0.02 -2.08
C LEU A 148 -8.45 1.22 -1.38
N ASN A 149 -9.26 2.20 -0.98
CA ASN A 149 -8.76 3.35 -0.22
C ASN A 149 -8.48 2.95 1.24
N PHE A 150 -7.30 2.37 1.48
CA PHE A 150 -6.87 1.91 2.80
C PHE A 150 -6.66 3.05 3.82
N SER A 151 -6.63 4.32 3.38
CA SER A 151 -6.54 5.45 4.31
C SER A 151 -7.77 5.55 5.23
N ASN A 152 -8.92 5.06 4.78
CA ASN A 152 -10.18 5.07 5.52
C ASN A 152 -10.31 3.88 6.49
N ILE A 153 -9.41 2.89 6.45
CA ILE A 153 -9.48 1.73 7.36
C ILE A 153 -8.99 2.15 8.74
N GLU A 154 -9.85 2.05 9.73
CA GLU A 154 -9.49 2.23 11.13
C GLU A 154 -8.65 1.04 11.61
N SER A 155 -7.62 1.35 12.43
CA SER A 155 -6.86 0.29 13.11
C SER A 155 -7.76 -0.38 14.13
N ALA A 156 -7.79 -1.69 14.12
CA ALA A 156 -8.50 -2.47 15.14
C ALA A 156 -7.87 -2.27 16.51
#